data_35ffc791f985285381bf42e6b5ea750b
#
_entry.id   35ffc791f985285381bf42e6b5ea750b
#
_cell.length_a   1.000
_cell.length_b   1.000
_cell.length_c   1.000
_cell.angle_alpha   90.00
_cell.angle_beta   90.00
_cell.angle_gamma   90.00
#
_symmetry.space_group_name_H-M   'P 1'
#
loop_
_entity.id
_entity.type
_entity.pdbx_description
1 polymer ?
#
loop_
_entity_poly.entity_id
_entity_poly.type
_entity_poly.pdbx_seq_one_letter_code
_entity_poly.pdbx_strand_id
1 'polypeptide(L)'
;MKIGFIGAGKVGFSLGQFFVQGGLPVTGYYSRHRGSAQEAAAWTGTKQYESLESLVRASDALFLTVPDGAIASVFAQLREFDLAGKQICHCSGALT
;
A
#
# COMPACT_ATOMS: atom_id res chain seq x y z
N MET A 1 -0.17 -2.55 -14.78
CA MET A 1 0.19 -1.67 -13.65
C MET A 1 0.02 -2.43 -12.35
N LYS A 2 1.06 -2.51 -11.58
CA LYS A 2 1.03 -3.21 -10.29
C LYS A 2 0.75 -2.23 -9.16
N ILE A 3 -0.16 -2.61 -8.27
CA ILE A 3 -0.65 -1.73 -7.21
C ILE A 3 -0.18 -2.24 -5.86
N GLY A 4 0.53 -1.39 -5.11
CA GLY A 4 0.95 -1.72 -3.76
C GLY A 4 0.26 -0.84 -2.74
N PHE A 5 0.06 -1.38 -1.53
CA PHE A 5 -0.60 -0.66 -0.44
C PHE A 5 0.37 -0.39 0.69
N ILE A 6 0.46 0.86 1.09
CA ILE A 6 1.21 1.26 2.27
C ILE A 6 0.19 1.49 3.38
N GLY A 7 0.20 0.60 4.35
CA GLY A 7 -0.82 0.54 5.38
C GLY A 7 -1.79 -0.59 5.11
N ALA A 8 -2.20 -1.30 6.15
CA ALA A 8 -3.05 -2.48 6.03
C ALA A 8 -4.25 -2.41 6.96
N GLY A 9 -4.75 -1.21 7.19
CA GLY A 9 -5.97 -1.01 7.95
C GLY A 9 -7.20 -1.33 7.10
N LYS A 10 -8.38 -0.99 7.62
CA LYS A 10 -9.63 -1.33 6.94
C LYS A 10 -9.72 -0.82 5.51
N VAL A 11 -9.26 0.39 5.27
CA VAL A 11 -9.33 0.98 3.93
C VAL A 11 -8.42 0.22 2.98
N GLY A 12 -7.17 -0.03 3.39
CA GLY A 12 -6.22 -0.76 2.57
C GLY A 12 -6.68 -2.18 2.27
N PHE A 13 -7.20 -2.85 3.28
CA PHE A 13 -7.76 -4.19 3.14
C PHE A 13 -8.93 -4.19 2.14
N SER A 14 -9.89 -3.30 2.34
CA SER A 14 -11.09 -3.24 1.51
C SER A 14 -10.76 -2.91 0.06
N LEU A 15 -9.89 -1.93 -0.16
CA LEU A 15 -9.49 -1.57 -1.52
C LEU A 15 -8.71 -2.68 -2.19
N GLY A 16 -7.80 -3.32 -1.45
CA GLY A 16 -7.02 -4.42 -1.99
C GLY A 16 -7.91 -5.58 -2.42
N GLN A 17 -8.88 -5.92 -1.58
CA GLN A 17 -9.81 -6.97 -1.89
C GLN A 17 -10.67 -6.62 -3.11
N PHE A 18 -11.12 -5.39 -3.18
CA PHE A 18 -11.90 -4.90 -4.30
C PHE A 18 -11.10 -4.98 -5.61
N PHE A 19 -9.86 -4.57 -5.58
CA PHE A 19 -9.01 -4.60 -6.78
C PHE A 19 -8.70 -6.03 -7.21
N VAL A 20 -8.41 -6.90 -6.25
CA VAL A 20 -8.14 -8.32 -6.57
C VAL A 20 -9.36 -8.97 -7.19
N GLN A 21 -10.53 -8.73 -6.63
CA GLN A 21 -11.77 -9.27 -7.19
C GLN A 21 -12.08 -8.72 -8.57
N GLY A 22 -11.64 -7.50 -8.84
CA GLY A 22 -11.78 -6.88 -10.15
C GLY A 22 -10.74 -7.32 -11.16
N GLY A 23 -9.84 -8.21 -10.78
CA GLY A 23 -8.80 -8.70 -11.68
C GLY A 23 -7.62 -7.78 -11.84
N LEU A 24 -7.48 -6.79 -10.98
CA LEU A 24 -6.35 -5.86 -11.03
C LEU A 24 -5.13 -6.46 -10.34
N PRO A 25 -3.92 -6.22 -10.87
CA PRO A 25 -2.71 -6.78 -10.28
C PRO A 25 -2.32 -6.01 -9.01
N VAL A 26 -2.54 -6.63 -7.87
CA VAL A 26 -2.14 -6.08 -6.57
C VAL A 26 -0.82 -6.72 -6.16
N THR A 27 0.20 -5.87 -5.95
CA THR A 27 1.52 -6.33 -5.54
C THR A 27 1.48 -6.90 -4.14
N GLY A 28 0.93 -6.14 -3.21
CA GLY A 28 0.85 -6.57 -1.84
C GLY A 28 0.80 -5.40 -0.86
N TYR A 29 1.17 -5.68 0.39
CA TYR A 29 1.02 -4.76 1.50
C TYR A 29 2.33 -4.56 2.25
N TYR A 30 2.56 -3.33 2.66
CA TYR A 30 3.58 -2.99 3.65
C TYR A 30 2.90 -2.21 4.77
N SER A 31 3.19 -2.56 6.01
CA SER A 31 2.66 -1.86 7.17
C SER A 31 3.71 -1.84 8.27
N ARG A 32 3.67 -0.79 9.10
CA ARG A 32 4.52 -0.71 10.28
C ARG A 32 4.20 -1.85 11.24
N HIS A 33 2.98 -2.33 11.20
CA HIS A 33 2.55 -3.49 11.98
C HIS A 33 2.56 -4.71 11.06
N ARG A 34 3.58 -5.53 11.22
CA ARG A 34 3.77 -6.72 10.39
C ARG A 34 2.54 -7.61 10.34
N GLY A 35 1.94 -7.83 11.50
CA GLY A 35 0.76 -8.69 11.59
C GLY A 35 -0.38 -8.22 10.73
N SER A 36 -0.59 -6.90 10.65
CA SER A 36 -1.64 -6.34 9.81
C SER A 36 -1.38 -6.56 8.34
N ALA A 37 -0.13 -6.38 7.91
CA ALA A 37 0.25 -6.60 6.52
C ALA A 37 0.13 -8.08 6.15
N GLN A 38 0.55 -8.98 7.04
CA GLN A 38 0.42 -10.41 6.81
C GLN A 38 -1.03 -10.83 6.67
N GLU A 39 -1.87 -10.33 7.54
CA GLU A 39 -3.28 -10.68 7.53
C GLU A 39 -3.96 -10.19 6.26
N ALA A 40 -3.72 -8.94 5.89
CA ALA A 40 -4.30 -8.38 4.67
C ALA A 40 -3.81 -9.12 3.43
N ALA A 41 -2.52 -9.46 3.39
CA ALA A 41 -1.96 -10.19 2.26
C ALA A 41 -2.56 -11.59 2.15
N ALA A 42 -2.72 -12.26 3.28
CA ALA A 42 -3.31 -13.60 3.29
C ALA A 42 -4.76 -13.58 2.81
N TRP A 43 -5.54 -12.61 3.28
CA TRP A 43 -6.95 -12.51 2.90
C TRP A 43 -7.16 -12.12 1.45
N THR A 44 -6.27 -11.34 0.88
CA THR A 44 -6.40 -10.89 -0.50
C THR A 44 -5.63 -11.78 -1.48
N GLY A 45 -4.89 -12.75 -0.97
CA GLY A 45 -4.08 -13.61 -1.82
C GLY A 45 -2.89 -12.89 -2.43
N THR A 46 -2.40 -11.85 -1.77
CA THR A 46 -1.27 -11.08 -2.25
C THR A 46 -0.05 -11.32 -1.35
N LYS A 47 0.93 -10.45 -1.40
CA LYS A 47 2.20 -10.65 -0.71
C LYS A 47 2.41 -9.60 0.38
N GLN A 48 3.00 -10.03 1.48
CA GLN A 48 3.40 -9.10 2.52
C GLN A 48 4.85 -8.67 2.27
N TYR A 49 5.11 -7.38 2.32
CA TYR A 49 6.44 -6.83 2.14
C TYR A 49 7.00 -6.32 3.45
N GLU A 50 8.23 -6.71 3.75
CA GLU A 50 8.84 -6.37 5.02
C GLU A 50 9.48 -4.99 5.01
N SER A 51 9.77 -4.44 3.84
CA SER A 51 10.34 -3.11 3.74
C SER A 51 9.56 -2.28 2.73
N LEU A 52 9.53 -0.98 2.99
CA LEU A 52 8.88 -0.05 2.08
C LEU A 52 9.57 -0.05 0.72
N GLU A 53 10.88 -0.15 0.73
CA GLU A 53 11.66 -0.17 -0.52
C GLU A 53 11.25 -1.33 -1.42
N SER A 54 11.09 -2.53 -0.85
CA SER A 54 10.69 -3.70 -1.64
C SER A 54 9.34 -3.49 -2.29
N LEU A 55 8.40 -2.92 -1.55
CA LEU A 55 7.07 -2.66 -2.08
C LEU A 55 7.12 -1.62 -3.20
N VAL A 56 7.89 -0.56 -3.00
CA VAL A 56 8.03 0.50 -4.00
C VAL A 56 8.61 -0.06 -5.29
N ARG A 57 9.64 -0.87 -5.20
CA ARG A 57 10.27 -1.46 -6.38
C ARG A 57 9.34 -2.39 -7.14
N ALA A 58 8.49 -3.09 -6.43
CA ALA A 58 7.60 -4.07 -7.03
C ALA A 58 6.31 -3.47 -7.58
N SER A 59 6.05 -2.20 -7.33
CA SER A 59 4.77 -1.57 -7.64
C SER A 59 4.93 -0.42 -8.61
N ASP A 60 3.90 -0.19 -9.41
CA ASP A 60 3.83 0.98 -10.30
C ASP A 60 2.98 2.08 -9.69
N ALA A 61 2.01 1.71 -8.89
CA ALA A 61 1.16 2.64 -8.16
C ALA A 61 1.15 2.25 -6.69
N LEU A 62 1.18 3.25 -5.82
CA LEU A 62 1.18 3.04 -4.38
C LEU A 62 0.01 3.78 -3.77
N PHE A 63 -0.79 3.07 -3.00
CA PHE A 63 -1.92 3.66 -2.29
C PHE A 63 -1.54 3.82 -0.83
N LEU A 64 -1.62 5.05 -0.35
CA LEU A 64 -1.34 5.35 1.05
C LEU A 64 -2.65 5.25 1.84
N THR A 65 -2.81 4.15 2.54
CA THR A 65 -4.00 3.90 3.35
C THR A 65 -3.66 3.95 4.83
N VAL A 66 -2.83 4.90 5.19
CA VAL A 66 -2.41 5.13 6.58
C VAL A 66 -3.22 6.28 7.19
N PRO A 67 -3.27 6.37 8.52
CA PRO A 67 -3.94 7.51 9.17
C PRO A 67 -3.30 8.84 8.77
N ASP A 68 -4.07 9.91 8.81
CA ASP A 68 -3.61 11.25 8.44
C ASP A 68 -2.30 11.62 9.14
N GLY A 69 -2.18 11.29 10.41
CA GLY A 69 -0.99 11.62 11.18
C GLY A 69 0.27 10.90 10.72
N ALA A 70 0.13 9.82 9.95
CA ALA A 70 1.27 9.05 9.46
C ALA A 70 1.66 9.41 8.03
N ILE A 71 0.84 10.17 7.31
CA ILE A 71 1.07 10.47 5.90
C ILE A 71 2.37 11.22 5.67
N ALA A 72 2.61 12.26 6.46
CA ALA A 72 3.83 13.05 6.31
C ALA A 72 5.09 12.20 6.51
N SER A 73 5.05 11.29 7.48
CA SER A 73 6.16 10.39 7.75
C SER A 73 6.39 9.44 6.58
N VAL A 74 5.32 8.91 6.01
CA VAL A 74 5.42 8.01 4.86
C VAL A 74 5.99 8.74 3.64
N PHE A 75 5.51 9.95 3.37
CA PHE A 75 6.04 10.75 2.27
C PHE A 75 7.52 11.05 2.45
N ALA A 76 7.95 11.34 3.67
CA ALA A 76 9.36 11.59 3.95
C ALA A 76 10.21 10.36 3.61
N GLN A 77 9.72 9.18 3.90
CA GLN A 77 10.40 7.94 3.56
C GLN A 77 10.41 7.69 2.06
N LEU A 78 9.29 7.98 1.39
CA LEU A 78 9.18 7.75 -0.06
C LEU A 78 10.12 8.64 -0.86
N ARG A 79 10.43 9.83 -0.36
CA ARG A 79 11.35 10.75 -1.05
C ARG A 79 12.74 10.19 -1.24
N GLU A 80 13.13 9.20 -0.44
CA GLU A 80 14.45 8.60 -0.53
C GLU A 80 14.54 7.55 -1.64
N PHE A 81 13.42 7.21 -2.26
CA PHE A 81 13.38 6.22 -3.31
C PHE A 81 13.15 6.87 -4.67
N ASP A 82 13.54 6.16 -5.71
CA ASP A 82 13.27 6.60 -7.08
C ASP A 82 11.82 6.30 -7.42
N LEU A 83 11.03 7.34 -7.54
CA LEU A 83 9.60 7.22 -7.83
C LEU A 83 9.27 7.56 -9.29
N ALA A 84 10.26 7.67 -10.14
CA ALA A 84 10.04 8.00 -11.54
C ALA A 84 9.11 6.98 -12.20
N GLY A 85 8.08 7.47 -12.86
CA GLY A 85 7.13 6.59 -13.52
C GLY A 85 6.10 5.95 -12.59
N LYS A 86 6.13 6.27 -11.29
CA LYS A 86 5.20 5.70 -10.33
C LYS A 86 4.15 6.72 -9.92
N GLN A 87 2.96 6.21 -9.60
CA GLN A 87 1.86 7.04 -9.13
C GLN A 87 1.67 6.84 -7.63
N ILE A 88 1.46 7.92 -6.92
CA ILE A 88 1.21 7.87 -5.48
C ILE A 88 -0.20 8.36 -5.25
N CYS A 89 -1.03 7.49 -4.70
CA CYS A 89 -2.42 7.80 -4.40
C CYS A 89 -2.63 7.83 -2.90
N HIS A 90 -3.43 8.75 -2.42
CA HIS A 90 -3.61 8.99 -1.01
C HIS A 90 -5.11 8.98 -0.74
N CYS A 91 -5.52 8.13 0.16
CA CYS A 91 -6.94 7.86 0.37
C CYS A 91 -7.53 8.47 1.64
N SER A 92 -6.71 8.89 2.56
CA SER A 92 -7.21 9.33 3.86
C SER A 92 -8.10 10.56 3.77
N GLY A 93 -7.77 11.48 2.89
CA GLY A 93 -8.57 12.69 2.71
C GLY A 93 -9.99 12.40 2.24
N ALA A 94 -10.18 11.30 1.57
CA ALA A 94 -11.49 10.92 1.07
C ALA A 94 -12.42 10.46 2.17
N LEU A 95 -11.90 10.25 3.35
CA LEU A 95 -12.68 9.75 4.47
C LEU A 95 -13.32 10.85 5.29
N THR A 96 -13.01 12.05 5.00
CA THR A 96 -13.51 13.18 5.79
C THR A 96 -14.77 13.78 5.19
#